data_6b62350e9717558716b6cb724c983879
#
_entry.id   6b62350e9717558716b6cb724c983879
#
_cell.length_a   1.000
_cell.length_b   1.000
_cell.length_c   1.000
_cell.angle_alpha   90.00
_cell.angle_beta   90.00
_cell.angle_gamma   90.00
#
_symmetry.space_group_name_H-M   'P 1'
#
loop_
_entity.id
_entity.type
_entity.pdbx_description
1 polymer ?
#
loop_
_entity_poly.entity_id
_entity_poly.type
_entity_poly.pdbx_seq_one_letter_code
_entity_poly.pdbx_strand_id
1 'polypeptide(L)'
;MDNQTRPGRLGNPGTTLLTDTRLDPRIRTVLEVAGDPFSGVVAPSGVASYETCLEYCAAFERIAADGHPIADAAMPNFETVTSRVEYITGRDGNQVKLLIHEPKTRSGPLPCIVHFHGGGMVLMTAEDPGFRRWRCALAESGMVVIG
;
A
#
# COMPACT_ATOMS: atom_id res chain seq x y z
N MET A 1 -22.22 -10.59 -19.29
CA MET A 1 -22.90 -9.77 -18.27
C MET A 1 -22.59 -8.33 -18.57
N ASP A 2 -23.63 -7.53 -18.75
CA ASP A 2 -23.46 -6.14 -19.12
C ASP A 2 -22.79 -5.36 -17.98
N ASN A 3 -21.63 -4.81 -18.26
CA ASN A 3 -20.77 -4.13 -17.29
C ASN A 3 -21.30 -2.73 -16.91
N GLN A 4 -22.40 -2.31 -17.55
CA GLN A 4 -22.99 -0.98 -17.39
C GLN A 4 -23.86 -0.82 -16.13
N THR A 5 -24.28 -1.94 -15.55
CA THR A 5 -25.25 -1.93 -14.42
C THR A 5 -24.63 -2.21 -13.05
N ARG A 6 -23.29 -2.30 -12.93
CA ARG A 6 -22.66 -2.56 -11.64
C ARG A 6 -22.72 -1.33 -10.73
N PRO A 7 -23.17 -1.48 -9.47
CA PRO A 7 -23.11 -0.40 -8.49
C PRO A 7 -21.67 0.13 -8.35
N GLY A 8 -21.52 1.46 -8.27
CA GLY A 8 -20.23 2.11 -8.13
C GLY A 8 -19.55 2.55 -9.43
N ARG A 9 -20.00 2.09 -10.60
CA ARG A 9 -19.58 2.71 -11.85
C ARG A 9 -20.36 3.98 -12.11
N LEU A 10 -19.69 4.94 -12.76
CA LEU A 10 -20.28 6.26 -13.04
C LEU A 10 -21.37 6.21 -14.12
N GLY A 11 -21.69 5.06 -14.70
CA GLY A 11 -22.65 4.94 -15.77
C GLY A 11 -22.17 5.51 -17.12
N ASN A 12 -21.01 6.16 -17.16
CA ASN A 12 -20.41 6.71 -18.35
C ASN A 12 -19.06 5.99 -18.62
N PRO A 13 -18.97 5.15 -19.65
CA PRO A 13 -17.73 4.41 -19.96
C PRO A 13 -16.56 5.31 -20.35
N GLY A 14 -16.82 6.55 -20.77
CA GLY A 14 -15.78 7.52 -21.09
C GLY A 14 -15.23 8.28 -19.87
N THR A 15 -15.77 8.08 -18.67
CA THR A 15 -15.27 8.74 -17.46
C THR A 15 -14.00 8.05 -17.00
N THR A 16 -12.93 8.82 -16.91
CA THR A 16 -11.65 8.43 -16.33
C THR A 16 -11.52 8.94 -14.89
N LEU A 17 -10.51 8.50 -14.16
CA LEU A 17 -10.24 9.00 -12.81
C LEU A 17 -10.09 10.54 -12.81
N LEU A 18 -9.35 11.11 -13.76
CA LEU A 18 -9.14 12.56 -13.86
C LEU A 18 -10.39 13.34 -14.28
N THR A 19 -11.31 12.72 -15.00
CA THR A 19 -12.57 13.37 -15.40
C THR A 19 -13.71 13.15 -14.43
N ASP A 20 -13.51 12.34 -13.37
CA ASP A 20 -14.51 12.13 -12.34
C ASP A 20 -14.67 13.38 -11.46
N THR A 21 -15.88 13.95 -11.45
CA THR A 21 -16.19 15.16 -10.66
C THR A 21 -16.14 14.94 -9.14
N ARG A 22 -16.15 13.68 -8.69
CA ARG A 22 -16.03 13.31 -7.26
C ARG A 22 -14.58 13.26 -6.78
N LEU A 23 -13.61 13.30 -7.69
CA LEU A 23 -12.19 13.28 -7.33
C LEU A 23 -11.84 14.57 -6.57
N ASP A 24 -11.26 14.40 -5.38
CA ASP A 24 -10.76 15.54 -4.59
C ASP A 24 -9.75 16.35 -5.43
N PRO A 25 -9.89 17.68 -5.49
CA PRO A 25 -9.00 18.53 -6.29
C PRO A 25 -7.51 18.36 -5.96
N ARG A 26 -7.17 18.08 -4.71
CA ARG A 26 -5.78 17.84 -4.27
C ARG A 26 -5.20 16.55 -4.88
N ILE A 27 -6.02 15.50 -4.90
CA ILE A 27 -5.66 14.24 -5.54
C ILE A 27 -5.55 14.42 -7.06
N ARG A 28 -6.48 15.17 -7.66
CA ARG A 28 -6.43 15.51 -9.09
C ARG A 28 -5.10 16.15 -9.47
N THR A 29 -4.67 17.19 -8.72
CA THR A 29 -3.39 17.87 -8.97
C THR A 29 -2.21 16.90 -8.94
N VAL A 30 -2.19 15.97 -7.97
CA VAL A 30 -1.13 14.95 -7.89
C VAL A 30 -1.14 14.04 -9.11
N LEU A 31 -2.31 13.56 -9.53
CA LEU A 31 -2.45 12.67 -10.68
C LEU A 31 -2.16 13.37 -12.02
N GLU A 32 -2.45 14.66 -12.14
CA GLU A 32 -2.10 15.45 -13.33
C GLU A 32 -0.59 15.60 -13.51
N VAL A 33 0.15 15.68 -12.41
CA VAL A 33 1.62 15.79 -12.42
C VAL A 33 2.30 14.43 -12.55
N ALA A 34 1.85 13.45 -11.76
CA ALA A 34 2.47 12.13 -11.72
C ALA A 34 1.97 11.19 -12.85
N GLY A 35 0.82 11.50 -13.46
CA GLY A 35 0.11 10.58 -14.33
C GLY A 35 -0.57 9.45 -13.56
N ASP A 36 -1.20 8.54 -14.29
CA ASP A 36 -1.64 7.26 -13.74
C ASP A 36 -0.48 6.26 -13.87
N PRO A 37 0.21 5.92 -12.77
CA PRO A 37 1.37 5.05 -12.82
C PRO A 37 1.03 3.64 -13.31
N PHE A 38 -0.24 3.25 -13.21
CA PHE A 38 -0.73 1.94 -13.65
C PHE A 38 -1.39 1.97 -15.04
N SER A 39 -1.34 3.12 -15.73
CA SER A 39 -1.83 3.22 -17.11
C SER A 39 -1.01 2.28 -18.01
N GLY A 40 -1.64 1.29 -18.61
CA GLY A 40 -0.97 0.27 -19.42
C GLY A 40 -0.71 -1.06 -18.70
N VAL A 41 -0.94 -1.16 -17.40
CA VAL A 41 -0.95 -2.44 -16.69
C VAL A 41 -2.37 -2.99 -16.70
N VAL A 42 -2.62 -3.91 -17.63
CA VAL A 42 -3.95 -4.54 -17.76
C VAL A 42 -3.98 -5.82 -16.95
N ALA A 43 -4.92 -5.89 -16.00
CA ALA A 43 -5.11 -7.10 -15.22
C ALA A 43 -5.43 -8.30 -16.13
N PRO A 44 -4.81 -9.47 -15.88
CA PRO A 44 -5.07 -10.66 -16.68
C PRO A 44 -6.53 -11.10 -16.54
N SER A 45 -7.02 -11.81 -17.56
CA SER A 45 -8.36 -12.39 -17.51
C SER A 45 -8.44 -13.50 -16.45
N GLY A 46 -9.65 -13.83 -15.98
CA GLY A 46 -9.85 -14.90 -15.01
C GLY A 46 -9.49 -16.32 -15.50
N VAL A 47 -9.10 -16.45 -16.77
CA VAL A 47 -8.66 -17.72 -17.41
C VAL A 47 -7.21 -17.61 -17.93
N ALA A 48 -6.48 -16.58 -17.51
CA ALA A 48 -5.08 -16.40 -17.89
C ALA A 48 -4.20 -17.53 -17.30
N SER A 49 -3.07 -17.79 -17.95
CA SER A 49 -2.09 -18.75 -17.43
C SER A 49 -1.41 -18.23 -16.16
N TYR A 50 -0.83 -19.14 -15.39
CA TYR A 50 -0.04 -18.77 -14.20
C TYR A 50 1.13 -17.85 -14.57
N GLU A 51 1.82 -18.13 -15.67
CA GLU A 51 2.93 -17.30 -16.16
C GLU A 51 2.47 -15.87 -16.48
N THR A 52 1.33 -15.71 -17.14
CA THR A 52 0.75 -14.38 -17.41
C THR A 52 0.42 -13.62 -16.12
N CYS A 53 -0.07 -14.33 -15.09
CA CYS A 53 -0.32 -13.73 -13.78
C CYS A 53 0.99 -13.29 -13.11
N LEU A 54 2.06 -14.09 -13.19
CA LEU A 54 3.37 -13.71 -12.65
C LEU A 54 3.98 -12.50 -13.36
N GLU A 55 3.86 -12.43 -14.69
CA GLU A 55 4.32 -11.29 -15.48
C GLU A 55 3.59 -10.00 -15.08
N TYR A 56 2.28 -10.10 -14.88
CA TYR A 56 1.48 -8.98 -14.38
C TYR A 56 1.93 -8.53 -12.98
N CYS A 57 2.11 -9.47 -12.05
CA CYS A 57 2.60 -9.15 -10.71
C CYS A 57 3.97 -8.47 -10.75
N ALA A 58 4.90 -9.00 -11.55
CA ALA A 58 6.23 -8.42 -11.70
C ALA A 58 6.21 -7.01 -12.34
N ALA A 59 5.31 -6.76 -13.28
CA ALA A 59 5.13 -5.43 -13.86
C ALA A 59 4.56 -4.43 -12.83
N PHE A 60 3.57 -4.86 -12.06
CA PHE A 60 2.98 -4.05 -11.00
C PHE A 60 4.02 -3.68 -9.93
N GLU A 61 4.78 -4.66 -9.44
CA GLU A 61 5.82 -4.46 -8.43
C GLU A 61 6.92 -3.49 -8.90
N ARG A 62 7.33 -3.56 -10.16
CA ARG A 62 8.30 -2.60 -10.72
C ARG A 62 7.76 -1.17 -10.67
N ILE A 63 6.52 -0.96 -11.12
CA ILE A 63 5.89 0.36 -11.11
C ILE A 63 5.74 0.88 -9.67
N ALA A 64 5.33 0.03 -8.74
CA ALA A 64 5.25 0.39 -7.34
C ALA A 64 6.64 0.79 -6.79
N ALA A 65 7.68 -0.01 -7.07
CA ALA A 65 9.04 0.26 -6.64
C ALA A 65 9.61 1.58 -7.21
N ASP A 66 9.30 1.90 -8.46
CA ASP A 66 9.71 3.18 -9.09
C ASP A 66 9.08 4.40 -8.39
N GLY A 67 7.89 4.23 -7.81
CA GLY A 67 7.20 5.25 -7.02
C GLY A 67 7.71 5.40 -5.56
N HIS A 68 8.41 4.40 -5.02
CA HIS A 68 8.85 4.40 -3.62
C HIS A 68 9.73 5.61 -3.24
N PRO A 69 10.74 6.03 -4.03
CA PRO A 69 11.55 7.20 -3.69
C PRO A 69 10.73 8.49 -3.58
N ILE A 70 9.72 8.65 -4.43
CA ILE A 70 8.81 9.80 -4.39
C ILE A 70 7.94 9.75 -3.13
N ALA A 71 7.40 8.58 -2.83
CA ALA A 71 6.58 8.37 -1.64
C ALA A 71 7.39 8.56 -0.34
N ASP A 72 8.64 8.11 -0.31
CA ASP A 72 9.54 8.31 0.82
C ASP A 72 9.91 9.78 1.02
N ALA A 73 10.21 10.51 -0.06
CA ALA A 73 10.50 11.94 0.00
C ALA A 73 9.30 12.77 0.48
N ALA A 74 8.09 12.33 0.19
CA ALA A 74 6.85 12.96 0.64
C ALA A 74 6.40 12.50 2.05
N MET A 75 7.13 11.58 2.68
CA MET A 75 6.77 11.04 3.99
C MET A 75 7.02 12.10 5.08
N PRO A 76 6.06 12.30 6.00
CA PRO A 76 6.32 13.11 7.19
C PRO A 76 7.49 12.54 8.00
N ASN A 77 8.24 13.43 8.65
CA ASN A 77 9.26 13.01 9.60
C ASN A 77 8.58 12.63 10.92
N PHE A 78 8.60 11.35 11.27
CA PHE A 78 8.05 10.82 12.52
C PHE A 78 9.12 10.82 13.61
N GLU A 79 9.57 12.00 14.03
CA GLU A 79 10.65 12.17 14.99
C GLU A 79 10.36 11.54 16.37
N THR A 80 9.10 11.40 16.72
CA THR A 80 8.63 10.82 17.99
C THR A 80 8.50 9.29 17.96
N VAL A 81 8.71 8.67 16.80
CA VAL A 81 8.58 7.22 16.59
C VAL A 81 9.96 6.58 16.44
N THR A 82 10.13 5.42 17.01
CA THR A 82 11.25 4.52 16.70
C THR A 82 10.76 3.32 15.92
N SER A 83 11.61 2.83 15.03
CA SER A 83 11.32 1.66 14.19
C SER A 83 12.46 0.67 14.30
N ARG A 84 12.11 -0.62 14.43
CA ARG A 84 13.09 -1.72 14.44
C ARG A 84 12.57 -2.92 13.70
N VAL A 85 13.48 -3.79 13.32
CA VAL A 85 13.17 -5.09 12.70
C VAL A 85 13.50 -6.18 13.71
N GLU A 86 12.60 -7.13 13.86
CA GLU A 86 12.81 -8.36 14.61
C GLU A 86 12.44 -9.57 13.75
N TYR A 87 12.92 -10.73 14.13
CA TYR A 87 12.60 -12.00 13.47
C TYR A 87 12.10 -12.99 14.50
N ILE A 88 11.03 -13.68 14.14
CA ILE A 88 10.51 -14.80 14.93
C ILE A 88 10.49 -16.05 14.08
N THR A 89 10.61 -17.21 14.72
CA THR A 89 10.46 -18.49 14.04
C THR A 89 8.98 -18.82 13.88
N GLY A 90 8.54 -18.93 12.66
CA GLY A 90 7.19 -19.36 12.33
C GLY A 90 6.99 -20.87 12.61
N ARG A 91 5.71 -21.31 12.49
CA ARG A 91 5.32 -22.69 12.78
C ARG A 91 6.08 -23.73 11.95
N ASP A 92 6.42 -23.39 10.72
CA ASP A 92 7.09 -24.26 9.77
C ASP A 92 8.63 -24.10 9.79
N GLY A 93 9.17 -23.46 10.84
CA GLY A 93 10.60 -23.20 11.00
C GLY A 93 11.13 -22.02 10.16
N ASN A 94 10.27 -21.37 9.39
CA ASN A 94 10.62 -20.19 8.60
C ASN A 94 10.87 -18.97 9.49
N GLN A 95 11.67 -18.03 9.00
CA GLN A 95 11.86 -16.73 9.67
C GLN A 95 10.78 -15.75 9.21
N VAL A 96 10.01 -15.25 10.17
CA VAL A 96 9.02 -14.21 9.95
C VAL A 96 9.60 -12.87 10.37
N LYS A 97 9.70 -11.94 9.44
CA LYS A 97 10.20 -10.58 9.67
C LYS A 97 9.08 -9.73 10.27
N LEU A 98 9.38 -9.04 11.34
CA LEU A 98 8.48 -8.10 12.00
C LEU A 98 9.04 -6.69 11.89
N LEU A 99 8.22 -5.76 11.41
CA LEU A 99 8.51 -4.32 11.35
C LEU A 99 7.77 -3.63 12.49
N ILE A 100 8.50 -3.26 13.54
CA ILE A 100 7.93 -2.73 14.77
C ILE A 100 8.13 -1.23 14.84
N HIS A 101 7.05 -0.50 15.04
CA HIS A 101 7.02 0.95 15.20
C HIS A 101 6.38 1.28 16.55
N GLU A 102 7.04 2.13 17.35
CA GLU A 102 6.56 2.50 18.67
C GLU A 102 6.98 3.93 19.04
N PRO A 103 6.28 4.62 19.96
CA PRO A 103 6.74 5.90 20.50
C PRO A 103 8.12 5.78 21.14
N LYS A 104 9.01 6.75 20.91
CA LYS A 104 10.34 6.81 21.55
C LYS A 104 10.25 6.90 23.06
N THR A 105 9.23 7.59 23.56
CA THR A 105 8.98 7.75 24.99
C THR A 105 7.67 7.06 25.34
N ARG A 106 7.70 6.20 26.34
CA ARG A 106 6.51 5.52 26.85
C ARG A 106 6.55 5.43 28.37
N SER A 107 5.37 5.50 28.99
CA SER A 107 5.17 5.22 30.41
C SER A 107 4.23 4.00 30.52
N GLY A 108 4.80 2.84 30.76
CA GLY A 108 4.03 1.61 30.93
C GLY A 108 3.65 0.87 29.62
N PRO A 109 2.73 -0.09 29.69
CA PRO A 109 2.25 -0.86 28.54
C PRO A 109 1.48 0.03 27.55
N LEU A 110 1.68 -0.20 26.27
CA LEU A 110 0.94 0.47 25.19
C LEU A 110 0.00 -0.51 24.49
N PRO A 111 -1.11 -0.04 23.94
CA PRO A 111 -1.91 -0.85 23.04
C PRO A 111 -1.08 -1.26 21.83
N CYS A 112 -1.33 -2.47 21.34
CA CYS A 112 -0.60 -3.03 20.22
C CYS A 112 -1.56 -3.37 19.07
N ILE A 113 -1.17 -3.01 17.86
CA ILE A 113 -1.86 -3.37 16.62
C ILE A 113 -0.94 -4.24 15.78
N VAL A 114 -1.45 -5.37 15.29
CA VAL A 114 -0.81 -6.16 14.24
C VAL A 114 -1.43 -5.77 12.91
N HIS A 115 -0.61 -5.26 12.00
CA HIS A 115 -1.03 -4.77 10.69
C HIS A 115 -0.63 -5.76 9.60
N PHE A 116 -1.60 -6.35 8.96
CA PHE A 116 -1.40 -7.12 7.73
C PHE A 116 -1.60 -6.18 6.54
N HIS A 117 -0.57 -6.03 5.71
CA HIS A 117 -0.63 -5.14 4.57
C HIS A 117 -1.56 -5.66 3.46
N GLY A 118 -2.03 -4.76 2.60
CA GLY A 118 -2.80 -5.09 1.41
C GLY A 118 -1.94 -5.69 0.30
N GLY A 119 -2.57 -6.06 -0.81
CA GLY A 119 -1.90 -6.62 -2.01
C GLY A 119 -2.44 -7.97 -2.43
N GLY A 120 -3.59 -8.40 -1.87
CA GLY A 120 -4.26 -9.65 -2.25
C GLY A 120 -3.43 -10.90 -1.98
N MET A 121 -2.50 -10.85 -1.04
CA MET A 121 -1.54 -11.93 -0.70
C MET A 121 -0.55 -12.27 -1.83
N VAL A 122 -0.43 -11.43 -2.84
CA VAL A 122 0.38 -11.68 -4.03
C VAL A 122 1.32 -10.51 -4.34
N LEU A 123 0.89 -9.29 -4.02
CA LEU A 123 1.58 -8.05 -4.36
C LEU A 123 1.97 -7.30 -3.10
N MET A 124 2.99 -6.43 -3.24
CA MET A 124 3.45 -5.51 -2.21
C MET A 124 4.12 -6.20 -1.03
N THR A 125 4.76 -5.41 -0.19
CA THR A 125 5.42 -5.88 1.03
C THR A 125 5.07 -4.99 2.21
N ALA A 126 5.27 -5.49 3.42
CA ALA A 126 5.11 -4.69 4.62
C ALA A 126 6.08 -3.49 4.67
N GLU A 127 7.15 -3.51 3.88
CA GLU A 127 8.16 -2.44 3.84
C GLU A 127 7.78 -1.27 2.93
N ASP A 128 6.73 -1.42 2.10
CA ASP A 128 6.31 -0.37 1.18
C ASP A 128 6.00 0.94 1.93
N PRO A 129 6.42 2.10 1.37
CA PRO A 129 6.36 3.39 2.05
C PRO A 129 4.98 3.77 2.58
N GLY A 130 3.92 3.45 1.83
CA GLY A 130 2.55 3.73 2.23
C GLY A 130 2.16 3.01 3.52
N PHE A 131 2.52 1.73 3.64
CA PHE A 131 2.25 0.94 4.85
C PHE A 131 3.14 1.37 6.02
N ARG A 132 4.41 1.69 5.76
CA ARG A 132 5.32 2.23 6.77
C ARG A 132 4.79 3.54 7.34
N ARG A 133 4.39 4.48 6.46
CA ARG A 133 3.80 5.75 6.87
C ARG A 133 2.59 5.57 7.78
N TRP A 134 1.69 4.69 7.40
CA TRP A 134 0.48 4.41 8.18
C TRP A 134 0.82 3.86 9.57
N ARG A 135 1.74 2.90 9.66
CA ARG A 135 2.19 2.35 10.95
C ARG A 135 2.88 3.40 11.81
N CYS A 136 3.73 4.24 11.23
CA CYS A 136 4.37 5.33 11.97
C CYS A 136 3.35 6.35 12.50
N ALA A 137 2.34 6.71 11.72
CA ALA A 137 1.29 7.62 12.17
C ALA A 137 0.47 7.05 13.34
N LEU A 138 0.18 5.77 13.32
CA LEU A 138 -0.46 5.10 14.45
C LEU A 138 0.48 5.01 15.68
N ALA A 139 1.75 4.72 15.46
CA ALA A 139 2.72 4.70 16.56
C ALA A 139 2.88 6.09 17.20
N GLU A 140 2.87 7.16 16.42
CA GLU A 140 2.89 8.54 16.92
C GLU A 140 1.68 8.87 17.78
N SER A 141 0.52 8.22 17.55
CA SER A 141 -0.67 8.37 18.39
C SER A 141 -0.61 7.58 19.72
N GLY A 142 0.48 6.91 20.03
CA GLY A 142 0.71 6.23 21.31
C GLY A 142 0.50 4.71 21.30
N MET A 143 0.67 4.06 20.15
CA MET A 143 0.51 2.60 20.00
C MET A 143 1.83 1.93 19.62
N VAL A 144 1.95 0.63 19.91
CA VAL A 144 2.93 -0.24 19.24
C VAL A 144 2.26 -0.82 18.01
N VAL A 145 2.91 -0.70 16.83
CA VAL A 145 2.37 -1.22 15.58
C VAL A 145 3.37 -2.18 14.96
N ILE A 146 2.93 -3.40 14.71
CA ILE A 146 3.73 -4.48 14.13
C ILE A 146 3.20 -4.81 12.74
N GLY A 147 4.07 -4.82 11.74
CA GLY A 147 3.75 -5.23 10.38
C GLY A 147 4.66 -6.34 9.88
#